data_594a7c070ee0b1becf03fb10c49add45
#
_entry.id   594a7c070ee0b1becf03fb10c49add45
#
_cell.length_a   1.000
_cell.length_b   1.000
_cell.length_c   1.000
_cell.angle_alpha   90.00
_cell.angle_beta   90.00
_cell.angle_gamma   90.00
#
_symmetry.space_group_name_H-M   'P 1'
#
loop_
_entity.id
_entity.type
_entity.pdbx_description
1 polymer ?
#
loop_
_entity_poly.entity_id
_entity_poly.type
_entity_poly.pdbx_seq_one_letter_code
_entity_poly.pdbx_strand_id
1 'polypeptide(L)'
;MKKMSKHIVLSFAVSSLLFSQAYALPQGGKFTHGTSGTIHTSGNTVTITGKGQNHVIQWGGGFNIGQNESVNFTTSGKNYLNIAYQKDASKIDGALNGGNNNIFLVNPMGVLIGKTGTITAGKFVASTTPLNDENVKTFLKQGASFSPAFDVSKQGNIINLGKINADNIVLIGNKVEIKKGKITLDVLKLEGNKVYVDAGVVKDTKNIVAKAEQEVIIQQSITSFEENGALLGNSSSKFSFDDSSKVKNWTKYGSIADATEWNKFADFLECK
;
A
#
# COMPACT_ATOMS: atom_id res chain seq x y z
N MET A 1 -19.63 69.94 13.58
CA MET A 1 -18.44 69.07 13.39
C MET A 1 -18.88 67.67 12.97
N LYS A 2 -18.76 67.33 11.66
CA LYS A 2 -19.11 66.01 11.13
C LYS A 2 -17.91 65.05 11.29
N LYS A 3 -18.11 63.96 12.04
CA LYS A 3 -17.13 62.85 12.11
C LYS A 3 -17.10 62.13 10.80
N MET A 4 -16.00 62.20 10.08
CA MET A 4 -15.72 61.34 8.94
C MET A 4 -15.34 59.93 9.42
N SER A 5 -16.19 58.98 9.11
CA SER A 5 -15.89 57.54 9.29
C SER A 5 -14.85 57.12 8.23
N LYS A 6 -13.67 56.68 8.69
CA LYS A 6 -12.65 56.13 7.83
C LYS A 6 -13.04 54.66 7.54
N HIS A 7 -13.60 54.41 6.37
CA HIS A 7 -13.75 53.03 5.85
C HIS A 7 -12.36 52.53 5.44
N ILE A 8 -11.81 51.64 6.23
CA ILE A 8 -10.64 50.88 5.85
C ILE A 8 -11.15 49.82 4.84
N VAL A 9 -10.90 50.07 3.57
CA VAL A 9 -11.07 49.06 2.53
C VAL A 9 -9.90 48.11 2.65
N LEU A 10 -10.14 46.96 3.31
CA LEU A 10 -9.20 45.86 3.34
C LEU A 10 -9.27 45.18 1.97
N SER A 11 -8.41 45.61 1.05
CA SER A 11 -8.23 44.91 -0.21
C SER A 11 -7.58 43.56 0.09
N PHE A 12 -8.36 42.49 0.11
CA PHE A 12 -7.85 41.14 -0.01
C PHE A 12 -7.21 41.04 -1.39
N ALA A 13 -5.90 41.22 -1.45
CA ALA A 13 -5.12 40.71 -2.54
C ALA A 13 -5.25 39.18 -2.46
N VAL A 14 -6.19 38.61 -3.20
CA VAL A 14 -6.18 37.20 -3.53
C VAL A 14 -4.96 37.04 -4.42
N SER A 15 -3.79 36.84 -3.78
CA SER A 15 -2.68 36.22 -4.44
C SER A 15 -3.20 34.84 -4.84
N SER A 16 -3.56 34.70 -6.12
CA SER A 16 -3.64 33.41 -6.78
C SER A 16 -2.28 32.79 -6.57
N LEU A 17 -2.13 32.03 -5.47
CA LEU A 17 -1.11 31.01 -5.37
C LEU A 17 -1.37 30.12 -6.59
N LEU A 18 -0.66 30.42 -7.66
CA LEU A 18 -0.37 29.45 -8.68
C LEU A 18 0.30 28.31 -7.92
N PHE A 19 -0.51 27.39 -7.42
CA PHE A 19 -0.04 26.06 -7.12
C PHE A 19 0.48 25.56 -8.47
N SER A 20 1.76 25.82 -8.73
CA SER A 20 2.47 25.00 -9.67
C SER A 20 2.15 23.58 -9.19
N GLN A 21 1.36 22.86 -9.96
CA GLN A 21 1.18 21.43 -9.73
C GLN A 21 2.59 20.89 -9.85
N ALA A 22 3.27 20.77 -8.72
CA ALA A 22 4.54 20.09 -8.69
C ALA A 22 4.20 18.69 -9.18
N TYR A 23 4.62 18.37 -10.40
CA TYR A 23 4.50 17.04 -10.94
C TYR A 23 5.08 16.10 -9.89
N ALA A 24 4.22 15.24 -9.36
CA ALA A 24 4.60 14.35 -8.27
C ALA A 24 4.98 12.96 -8.80
N LEU A 25 5.29 12.85 -10.10
CA LEU A 25 5.78 11.60 -10.70
C LEU A 25 7.01 11.08 -9.98
N PRO A 26 7.22 9.76 -9.95
CA PRO A 26 8.43 9.16 -9.39
C PRO A 26 9.69 9.74 -10.01
N GLN A 27 10.67 10.07 -9.17
CA GLN A 27 11.87 10.79 -9.55
C GLN A 27 13.15 9.97 -9.31
N GLY A 28 14.13 10.14 -10.21
CA GLY A 28 15.47 9.56 -10.05
C GLY A 28 15.51 8.03 -10.09
N GLY A 29 14.54 7.42 -10.78
CA GLY A 29 14.45 5.96 -10.90
C GLY A 29 15.62 5.37 -11.66
N LYS A 30 16.22 4.31 -11.11
CA LYS A 30 17.32 3.56 -11.73
C LYS A 30 17.09 2.06 -11.52
N PHE A 31 17.23 1.27 -12.58
CA PHE A 31 17.36 -0.17 -12.45
C PHE A 31 18.69 -0.50 -11.78
N THR A 32 18.66 -1.36 -10.77
CA THR A 32 19.82 -1.69 -9.92
C THR A 32 19.96 -3.20 -9.72
N HIS A 33 21.00 -3.65 -9.01
CA HIS A 33 21.24 -5.06 -8.67
C HIS A 33 21.29 -5.99 -9.90
N GLY A 34 21.92 -5.52 -10.99
CA GLY A 34 22.04 -6.31 -12.22
C GLY A 34 20.77 -6.37 -13.07
N THR A 35 19.71 -5.69 -12.68
CA THR A 35 18.47 -5.62 -13.46
C THR A 35 18.54 -4.47 -14.47
N SER A 36 17.75 -4.55 -15.54
CA SER A 36 17.78 -3.57 -16.61
C SER A 36 16.37 -3.35 -17.21
N GLY A 37 16.22 -2.18 -17.84
CA GLY A 37 14.98 -1.77 -18.46
C GLY A 37 15.05 -0.30 -18.86
N THR A 38 13.89 0.26 -19.20
CA THR A 38 13.74 1.68 -19.52
C THR A 38 12.71 2.32 -18.60
N ILE A 39 12.98 3.55 -18.21
CA ILE A 39 12.06 4.43 -17.51
C ILE A 39 11.95 5.68 -18.37
N HIS A 40 10.78 5.91 -18.93
CA HIS A 40 10.52 7.04 -19.83
C HIS A 40 9.41 7.91 -19.26
N THR A 41 9.64 9.20 -19.14
CA THR A 41 8.65 10.17 -18.70
C THR A 41 8.20 11.00 -19.89
N SER A 42 6.89 11.06 -20.11
CA SER A 42 6.27 11.89 -21.14
C SER A 42 5.02 12.56 -20.54
N GLY A 43 5.04 13.88 -20.45
CA GLY A 43 3.97 14.63 -19.79
C GLY A 43 3.72 14.11 -18.37
N ASN A 44 2.49 13.72 -18.12
CA ASN A 44 2.02 13.23 -16.82
C ASN A 44 2.15 11.69 -16.65
N THR A 45 2.99 11.05 -17.45
CA THR A 45 3.09 9.60 -17.47
C THR A 45 4.53 9.14 -17.38
N VAL A 46 4.79 8.20 -16.46
CA VAL A 46 6.03 7.41 -16.43
C VAL A 46 5.73 6.02 -16.97
N THR A 47 6.49 5.60 -17.98
CA THR A 47 6.41 4.26 -18.56
C THR A 47 7.64 3.45 -18.18
N ILE A 48 7.43 2.28 -17.62
CA ILE A 48 8.49 1.39 -17.13
C ILE A 48 8.43 0.08 -17.88
N THR A 49 9.54 -0.30 -18.51
CA THR A 49 9.66 -1.55 -19.27
C THR A 49 10.88 -2.32 -18.80
N GLY A 50 10.72 -3.42 -18.13
CA GLY A 50 11.81 -4.28 -17.67
C GLY A 50 12.22 -5.32 -18.71
N LYS A 51 13.51 -5.63 -18.80
CA LYS A 51 14.04 -6.61 -19.76
C LYS A 51 14.11 -8.05 -19.22
N GLY A 52 14.07 -8.24 -17.91
CA GLY A 52 14.11 -9.56 -17.26
C GLY A 52 12.77 -10.03 -16.74
N GLN A 53 12.80 -10.93 -15.76
CA GLN A 53 11.63 -11.39 -15.02
C GLN A 53 11.46 -10.60 -13.71
N ASN A 54 12.54 -10.39 -12.97
CA ASN A 54 12.57 -9.70 -11.69
C ASN A 54 13.37 -8.41 -11.82
N HIS A 55 12.83 -7.29 -11.37
CA HIS A 55 13.42 -5.96 -11.55
C HIS A 55 13.47 -5.23 -10.22
N VAL A 56 14.58 -4.59 -9.96
CA VAL A 56 14.76 -3.70 -8.81
C VAL A 56 14.97 -2.29 -9.32
N ILE A 57 14.12 -1.38 -8.89
CA ILE A 57 14.18 0.04 -9.24
C ILE A 57 14.32 0.84 -7.96
N GLN A 58 15.38 1.61 -7.84
CA GLN A 58 15.60 2.56 -6.76
C GLN A 58 15.21 3.96 -7.20
N TRP A 59 14.42 4.64 -6.37
CA TRP A 59 13.86 5.96 -6.64
C TRP A 59 14.48 6.98 -5.67
N GLY A 60 15.60 7.60 -6.08
CA GLY A 60 16.34 8.54 -5.24
C GLY A 60 15.58 9.83 -4.93
N GLY A 61 14.72 10.28 -5.81
CA GLY A 61 13.82 11.44 -5.62
C GLY A 61 12.42 11.09 -5.12
N GLY A 62 12.16 9.80 -4.82
CA GLY A 62 10.91 9.32 -4.28
C GLY A 62 9.94 8.75 -5.32
N PHE A 63 8.90 8.10 -4.81
CA PHE A 63 7.86 7.45 -5.60
C PHE A 63 6.49 8.05 -5.23
N ASN A 64 6.08 9.08 -5.94
CA ASN A 64 4.77 9.70 -5.84
C ASN A 64 4.05 9.63 -7.17
N ILE A 65 2.72 9.70 -7.15
CA ILE A 65 1.87 9.81 -8.35
C ILE A 65 0.79 10.83 -8.04
N GLY A 66 0.87 12.01 -8.65
CA GLY A 66 -0.11 13.08 -8.46
C GLY A 66 -1.46 12.76 -9.12
N GLN A 67 -2.47 13.50 -8.73
CA GLN A 67 -3.79 13.41 -9.36
C GLN A 67 -3.66 13.72 -10.86
N ASN A 68 -4.15 13.01 -11.79
CA ASN A 68 -3.96 13.12 -13.23
C ASN A 68 -2.58 12.67 -13.76
N GLU A 69 -1.79 12.03 -12.93
CA GLU A 69 -0.54 11.40 -13.33
C GLU A 69 -0.66 9.88 -13.33
N SER A 70 0.21 9.22 -14.09
CA SER A 70 0.22 7.77 -14.16
C SER A 70 1.62 7.18 -14.20
N VAL A 71 1.73 5.99 -13.64
CA VAL A 71 2.90 5.11 -13.77
C VAL A 71 2.44 3.81 -14.39
N ASN A 72 2.99 3.47 -15.56
CA ASN A 72 2.58 2.31 -16.34
C ASN A 72 3.73 1.31 -16.44
N PHE A 73 3.51 0.08 -16.03
CA PHE A 73 4.39 -1.06 -16.24
C PHE A 73 3.91 -1.83 -17.47
N THR A 74 4.65 -1.73 -18.58
CA THR A 74 4.16 -2.15 -19.92
C THR A 74 4.37 -3.62 -20.24
N THR A 75 5.15 -4.33 -19.44
CA THR A 75 5.31 -5.79 -19.57
C THR A 75 4.19 -6.52 -18.84
N SER A 76 4.09 -7.83 -18.99
CA SER A 76 3.11 -8.67 -18.30
C SER A 76 3.78 -9.83 -17.58
N GLY A 77 3.26 -10.20 -16.41
CA GLY A 77 3.75 -11.33 -15.62
C GLY A 77 5.15 -11.12 -15.02
N LYS A 78 5.61 -9.88 -14.92
CA LYS A 78 6.92 -9.51 -14.36
C LYS A 78 6.81 -9.07 -12.90
N ASN A 79 7.95 -9.04 -12.23
CA ASN A 79 8.04 -8.62 -10.84
C ASN A 79 8.89 -7.34 -10.73
N TYR A 80 8.34 -6.31 -10.11
CA TYR A 80 9.00 -5.01 -9.94
C TYR A 80 9.06 -4.63 -8.47
N LEU A 81 10.26 -4.60 -7.91
CA LEU A 81 10.55 -4.07 -6.59
C LEU A 81 10.96 -2.60 -6.72
N ASN A 82 10.07 -1.72 -6.31
CA ASN A 82 10.28 -0.28 -6.27
C ASN A 82 10.68 0.13 -4.85
N ILE A 83 11.86 0.66 -4.67
CA ILE A 83 12.38 1.11 -3.37
C ILE A 83 12.52 2.63 -3.40
N ALA A 84 11.72 3.31 -2.59
CA ALA A 84 11.73 4.76 -2.48
C ALA A 84 12.57 5.20 -1.27
N TYR A 85 13.45 6.18 -1.49
CA TYR A 85 14.37 6.72 -0.48
C TYR A 85 14.07 8.19 -0.12
N GLN A 86 12.85 8.63 -0.30
CA GLN A 86 12.42 9.98 0.06
C GLN A 86 12.23 10.14 1.57
N LYS A 87 12.24 11.40 2.05
CA LYS A 87 12.03 11.73 3.47
C LYS A 87 10.57 11.63 3.91
N ASP A 88 9.64 11.60 2.95
CA ASP A 88 8.20 11.56 3.20
C ASP A 88 7.59 10.25 2.71
N ALA A 89 6.38 9.96 3.13
CA ALA A 89 5.61 8.83 2.63
C ALA A 89 5.37 8.96 1.12
N SER A 90 5.39 7.84 0.42
CA SER A 90 4.94 7.77 -0.98
C SER A 90 3.44 8.07 -1.04
N LYS A 91 3.06 9.04 -1.88
CA LYS A 91 1.68 9.44 -2.06
C LYS A 91 1.20 9.08 -3.46
N ILE A 92 0.13 8.28 -3.53
CA ILE A 92 -0.48 7.82 -4.78
C ILE A 92 -1.88 8.41 -4.86
N ASP A 93 -2.01 9.56 -5.52
CA ASP A 93 -3.29 10.20 -5.82
C ASP A 93 -3.72 9.98 -7.28
N GLY A 94 -2.80 9.51 -8.13
CA GLY A 94 -3.02 9.16 -9.53
C GLY A 94 -3.10 7.66 -9.78
N ALA A 95 -2.74 7.24 -10.98
CA ALA A 95 -2.88 5.86 -11.42
C ALA A 95 -1.53 5.09 -11.39
N LEU A 96 -1.48 3.98 -10.68
CA LEU A 96 -0.43 2.98 -10.80
C LEU A 96 -0.98 1.79 -11.58
N ASN A 97 -0.54 1.63 -12.82
CA ASN A 97 -1.02 0.60 -13.74
C ASN A 97 0.05 -0.49 -13.88
N GLY A 98 -0.06 -1.50 -13.06
CA GLY A 98 0.79 -2.69 -13.10
C GLY A 98 0.31 -3.75 -14.10
N GLY A 99 -0.97 -3.71 -14.53
CA GLY A 99 -1.56 -4.80 -15.32
C GLY A 99 -1.46 -6.14 -14.56
N ASN A 100 -0.96 -7.18 -15.23
CA ASN A 100 -0.73 -8.50 -14.61
C ASN A 100 0.65 -8.62 -13.95
N ASN A 101 1.37 -7.52 -13.75
CA ASN A 101 2.66 -7.55 -13.08
C ASN A 101 2.50 -7.54 -11.55
N ASN A 102 3.50 -8.07 -10.87
CA ASN A 102 3.59 -8.00 -9.42
C ASN A 102 4.38 -6.75 -9.03
N ILE A 103 3.73 -5.82 -8.36
CA ILE A 103 4.28 -4.52 -7.99
C ILE A 103 4.54 -4.50 -6.49
N PHE A 104 5.80 -4.33 -6.12
CA PHE A 104 6.25 -4.14 -4.76
C PHE A 104 6.69 -2.68 -4.60
N LEU A 105 6.16 -1.98 -3.62
CA LEU A 105 6.53 -0.62 -3.26
C LEU A 105 7.00 -0.58 -1.80
N VAL A 106 8.26 -0.27 -1.60
CA VAL A 106 8.87 -0.15 -0.28
C VAL A 106 9.27 1.30 -0.04
N ASN A 107 8.70 1.88 1.00
CA ASN A 107 9.08 3.19 1.51
C ASN A 107 9.05 3.20 3.03
N PRO A 108 10.20 3.27 3.72
CA PRO A 108 10.26 3.26 5.18
C PRO A 108 9.46 4.39 5.85
N MET A 109 9.22 5.49 5.15
CA MET A 109 8.46 6.63 5.66
C MET A 109 6.95 6.44 5.54
N GLY A 110 6.50 5.45 4.77
CA GLY A 110 5.08 5.13 4.60
C GLY A 110 4.60 5.12 3.15
N VAL A 111 3.37 4.64 2.97
CA VAL A 111 2.65 4.70 1.69
C VAL A 111 1.22 5.14 1.95
N LEU A 112 0.80 6.21 1.29
CA LEU A 112 -0.57 6.71 1.30
C LEU A 112 -1.18 6.56 -0.09
N ILE A 113 -2.21 5.73 -0.20
CA ILE A 113 -3.06 5.69 -1.39
C ILE A 113 -4.20 6.66 -1.12
N GLY A 114 -4.18 7.79 -1.81
CA GLY A 114 -5.13 8.87 -1.63
C GLY A 114 -6.51 8.57 -2.22
N LYS A 115 -7.49 9.42 -1.96
CA LYS A 115 -8.89 9.19 -2.37
C LYS A 115 -9.10 9.03 -3.88
N THR A 116 -8.28 9.69 -4.67
CA THR A 116 -8.31 9.62 -6.14
C THR A 116 -7.35 8.58 -6.69
N GLY A 117 -6.47 8.02 -5.83
CA GLY A 117 -5.49 7.03 -6.20
C GLY A 117 -6.13 5.73 -6.67
N THR A 118 -5.56 5.17 -7.74
CA THR A 118 -5.97 3.87 -8.27
C THR A 118 -4.74 3.00 -8.50
N ILE A 119 -4.82 1.75 -8.08
CA ILE A 119 -3.78 0.76 -8.30
C ILE A 119 -4.41 -0.45 -9.01
N THR A 120 -3.78 -0.89 -10.09
CA THR A 120 -4.13 -2.14 -10.77
C THR A 120 -2.86 -2.98 -10.92
N ALA A 121 -2.88 -4.22 -10.46
CA ALA A 121 -1.73 -5.13 -10.50
C ALA A 121 -2.20 -6.59 -10.41
N GLY A 122 -1.37 -7.56 -10.81
CA GLY A 122 -1.60 -8.96 -10.45
C GLY A 122 -1.38 -9.17 -8.94
N LYS A 123 -0.25 -8.65 -8.40
CA LYS A 123 0.00 -8.59 -6.96
C LYS A 123 0.46 -7.18 -6.59
N PHE A 124 -0.09 -6.63 -5.52
CA PHE A 124 0.38 -5.35 -4.96
C PHE A 124 0.89 -5.56 -3.54
N VAL A 125 2.14 -5.20 -3.32
CA VAL A 125 2.77 -5.24 -1.99
C VAL A 125 3.25 -3.84 -1.63
N ALA A 126 2.80 -3.31 -0.50
CA ALA A 126 3.37 -2.09 0.08
C ALA A 126 4.00 -2.41 1.44
N SER A 127 5.23 -1.94 1.66
CA SER A 127 5.93 -2.15 2.92
C SER A 127 6.67 -0.92 3.39
N THR A 128 6.74 -0.75 4.72
CA THR A 128 7.56 0.28 5.36
C THR A 128 8.85 -0.29 5.98
N THR A 129 9.09 -1.58 5.84
CA THR A 129 10.32 -2.21 6.34
C THR A 129 11.49 -1.92 5.40
N PRO A 130 12.56 -1.30 5.87
CA PRO A 130 13.76 -1.09 5.06
C PRO A 130 14.32 -2.44 4.57
N LEU A 131 14.72 -2.47 3.30
CA LEU A 131 15.35 -3.65 2.72
C LEU A 131 16.88 -3.52 2.74
N ASN A 132 17.56 -4.61 3.10
CA ASN A 132 18.99 -4.77 2.91
C ASN A 132 19.30 -5.51 1.60
N ASP A 133 20.58 -5.61 1.25
CA ASP A 133 21.02 -6.28 0.01
C ASP A 133 20.63 -7.75 -0.04
N GLU A 134 20.52 -8.44 1.09
CA GLU A 134 20.13 -9.84 1.17
C GLU A 134 18.64 -10.00 0.83
N ASN A 135 17.79 -9.13 1.34
CA ASN A 135 16.37 -9.10 0.98
C ASN A 135 16.20 -8.87 -0.52
N VAL A 136 16.97 -7.96 -1.11
CA VAL A 136 16.91 -7.67 -2.55
C VAL A 136 17.39 -8.88 -3.37
N LYS A 137 18.48 -9.55 -2.95
CA LYS A 137 18.93 -10.80 -3.59
C LYS A 137 17.88 -11.91 -3.48
N THR A 138 17.21 -12.00 -2.36
CA THR A 138 16.10 -12.96 -2.15
C THR A 138 14.94 -12.66 -3.09
N PHE A 139 14.53 -11.39 -3.20
CA PHE A 139 13.53 -10.98 -4.20
C PHE A 139 13.94 -11.37 -5.62
N LEU A 140 15.18 -11.14 -6.01
CA LEU A 140 15.66 -11.48 -7.35
C LEU A 140 15.59 -12.99 -7.65
N LYS A 141 15.68 -13.84 -6.62
CA LYS A 141 15.54 -15.28 -6.76
C LYS A 141 14.08 -15.74 -6.75
N GLN A 142 13.25 -15.17 -5.88
CA GLN A 142 11.89 -15.63 -5.61
C GLN A 142 10.82 -14.94 -6.48
N GLY A 143 11.07 -13.69 -6.92
CA GLY A 143 10.12 -12.94 -7.73
C GLY A 143 8.75 -12.78 -7.08
N ALA A 144 7.71 -13.31 -7.70
CA ALA A 144 6.33 -13.24 -7.23
C ALA A 144 6.13 -13.89 -5.84
N SER A 145 6.88 -14.96 -5.55
CA SER A 145 6.83 -15.66 -4.26
C SER A 145 7.58 -14.94 -3.15
N PHE A 146 8.28 -13.84 -3.48
CA PHE A 146 8.91 -13.03 -2.45
C PHE A 146 7.84 -12.53 -1.47
N SER A 147 7.83 -13.14 -0.32
CA SER A 147 7.09 -12.69 0.85
C SER A 147 8.15 -12.30 1.86
N PRO A 148 8.49 -11.04 1.94
CA PRO A 148 9.42 -10.63 2.96
C PRO A 148 8.78 -10.94 4.30
N ALA A 149 9.42 -11.81 5.09
CA ALA A 149 9.22 -11.82 6.52
C ALA A 149 9.79 -10.48 7.01
N PHE A 150 9.06 -9.42 6.76
CA PHE A 150 9.41 -8.12 7.27
C PHE A 150 9.12 -8.15 8.76
N ASP A 151 10.14 -7.91 9.55
CA ASP A 151 9.86 -7.43 10.90
C ASP A 151 9.02 -6.18 10.76
N VAL A 152 7.91 -6.13 11.47
CA VAL A 152 7.01 -4.98 11.40
C VAL A 152 7.79 -3.74 11.83
N SER A 153 7.96 -2.80 10.90
CA SER A 153 8.65 -1.55 11.19
C SER A 153 7.92 -0.78 12.28
N LYS A 154 8.66 -0.16 13.18
CA LYS A 154 8.10 0.79 14.16
C LYS A 154 7.87 2.18 13.56
N GLN A 155 8.20 2.38 12.29
CA GLN A 155 8.05 3.63 11.55
C GLN A 155 7.28 3.39 10.27
N GLY A 156 6.69 4.47 9.75
CA GLY A 156 5.95 4.44 8.51
C GLY A 156 4.60 3.73 8.61
N ASN A 157 3.59 4.34 8.04
CA ASN A 157 2.24 3.77 8.02
C ASN A 157 1.83 3.48 6.58
N ILE A 158 0.98 2.46 6.41
CA ILE A 158 0.29 2.20 5.15
C ILE A 158 -1.16 2.62 5.32
N ILE A 159 -1.62 3.55 4.49
CA ILE A 159 -2.98 4.07 4.57
C ILE A 159 -3.63 3.97 3.19
N ASN A 160 -4.77 3.30 3.11
CA ASN A 160 -5.58 3.26 1.90
C ASN A 160 -6.87 4.04 2.05
N LEU A 161 -7.06 5.01 1.17
CA LEU A 161 -8.30 5.79 0.97
C LEU A 161 -8.81 5.67 -0.47
N GLY A 162 -8.05 5.02 -1.36
CA GLY A 162 -8.27 4.93 -2.80
C GLY A 162 -8.78 3.56 -3.25
N LYS A 163 -8.56 3.27 -4.51
CA LYS A 163 -8.99 2.01 -5.13
C LYS A 163 -7.79 1.11 -5.41
N ILE A 164 -7.87 -0.14 -5.01
CA ILE A 164 -6.88 -1.16 -5.35
C ILE A 164 -7.63 -2.34 -5.99
N ASN A 165 -7.19 -2.73 -7.17
CA ASN A 165 -7.65 -3.90 -7.89
C ASN A 165 -6.45 -4.80 -8.19
N ALA A 166 -6.32 -5.90 -7.45
CA ALA A 166 -5.24 -6.86 -7.61
C ALA A 166 -5.67 -8.22 -7.06
N ASP A 167 -5.17 -9.32 -7.63
CA ASP A 167 -5.50 -10.65 -7.15
C ASP A 167 -5.01 -10.86 -5.70
N ASN A 168 -3.82 -10.36 -5.40
CA ASN A 168 -3.22 -10.44 -4.07
C ASN A 168 -2.76 -9.07 -3.60
N ILE A 169 -3.15 -8.68 -2.39
CA ILE A 169 -2.70 -7.44 -1.74
C ILE A 169 -2.04 -7.77 -0.42
N VAL A 170 -0.82 -7.26 -0.22
CA VAL A 170 -0.06 -7.40 1.02
C VAL A 170 0.37 -6.01 1.50
N LEU A 171 -0.06 -5.61 2.68
CA LEU A 171 0.27 -4.32 3.28
C LEU A 171 0.96 -4.54 4.63
N ILE A 172 2.19 -4.05 4.76
CA ILE A 172 3.04 -4.28 5.95
C ILE A 172 3.61 -2.94 6.43
N GLY A 173 3.29 -2.55 7.67
CA GLY A 173 3.77 -1.27 8.22
C GLY A 173 3.54 -1.16 9.72
N ASN A 174 4.04 -0.08 10.33
CA ASN A 174 3.77 0.21 11.73
C ASN A 174 2.26 0.24 12.01
N LYS A 175 1.54 1.02 11.22
CA LYS A 175 0.07 1.04 11.22
C LYS A 175 -0.43 0.79 9.82
N VAL A 176 -1.35 -0.15 9.67
CA VAL A 176 -2.01 -0.43 8.40
C VAL A 176 -3.48 -0.07 8.53
N GLU A 177 -3.95 0.85 7.69
CA GLU A 177 -5.32 1.35 7.73
C GLU A 177 -5.99 1.25 6.37
N ILE A 178 -7.09 0.52 6.31
CA ILE A 178 -8.02 0.52 5.18
C ILE A 178 -9.28 1.24 5.62
N LYS A 179 -9.48 2.48 5.15
CA LYS A 179 -10.54 3.36 5.65
C LYS A 179 -11.60 3.70 4.61
N LYS A 180 -11.22 3.81 3.36
CA LYS A 180 -12.09 4.27 2.27
C LYS A 180 -11.68 3.66 0.95
N GLY A 181 -12.48 3.90 -0.07
CA GLY A 181 -12.22 3.45 -1.42
C GLY A 181 -12.91 2.13 -1.76
N LYS A 182 -12.31 1.39 -2.64
CA LYS A 182 -12.75 0.04 -3.00
C LYS A 182 -11.52 -0.85 -3.18
N ILE A 183 -11.52 -1.98 -2.51
CA ILE A 183 -10.51 -3.02 -2.69
C ILE A 183 -11.20 -4.23 -3.29
N THR A 184 -10.70 -4.69 -4.43
CA THR A 184 -11.15 -5.90 -5.12
C THR A 184 -9.96 -6.84 -5.24
N LEU A 185 -10.09 -8.07 -4.73
CA LEU A 185 -8.97 -8.99 -4.60
C LEU A 185 -9.44 -10.40 -4.22
N ASP A 186 -8.57 -11.39 -4.40
CA ASP A 186 -8.76 -12.75 -3.88
C ASP A 186 -8.24 -12.88 -2.44
N VAL A 187 -7.03 -12.35 -2.17
CA VAL A 187 -6.38 -12.48 -0.85
C VAL A 187 -5.86 -11.13 -0.35
N LEU A 188 -6.26 -10.75 0.86
CA LEU A 188 -5.77 -9.57 1.57
C LEU A 188 -4.96 -9.97 2.80
N LYS A 189 -3.67 -9.63 2.81
CA LYS A 189 -2.79 -9.79 3.97
C LYS A 189 -2.41 -8.42 4.52
N LEU A 190 -2.66 -8.22 5.80
CA LEU A 190 -2.34 -7.00 6.53
C LEU A 190 -1.46 -7.36 7.73
N GLU A 191 -0.34 -6.69 7.89
CA GLU A 191 0.57 -6.92 8.99
C GLU A 191 1.09 -5.61 9.56
N GLY A 192 1.01 -5.44 10.89
CA GLY A 192 1.42 -4.19 11.55
C GLY A 192 1.45 -4.29 13.06
N ASN A 193 1.89 -3.22 13.74
CA ASN A 193 1.67 -3.08 15.18
C ASN A 193 0.18 -2.80 15.46
N LYS A 194 -0.45 -2.03 14.56
CA LYS A 194 -1.89 -1.82 14.57
C LYS A 194 -2.46 -2.01 13.17
N VAL A 195 -3.59 -2.68 13.08
CA VAL A 195 -4.33 -2.91 11.84
C VAL A 195 -5.77 -2.44 12.02
N TYR A 196 -6.22 -1.58 11.11
CA TYR A 196 -7.60 -1.12 11.04
C TYR A 196 -8.17 -1.41 9.65
N VAL A 197 -9.33 -2.04 9.61
CA VAL A 197 -10.04 -2.34 8.37
C VAL A 197 -11.49 -1.90 8.48
N ASP A 198 -11.90 -1.01 7.59
CA ASP A 198 -13.32 -0.82 7.29
C ASP A 198 -13.73 -1.88 6.26
N ALA A 199 -14.38 -2.93 6.72
CA ALA A 199 -14.75 -4.08 5.89
C ALA A 199 -15.72 -3.71 4.76
N GLY A 200 -16.45 -2.61 4.89
CA GLY A 200 -17.35 -2.11 3.84
C GLY A 200 -16.65 -1.68 2.56
N VAL A 201 -15.34 -1.46 2.60
CA VAL A 201 -14.54 -1.10 1.42
C VAL A 201 -13.84 -2.28 0.75
N VAL A 202 -13.83 -3.44 1.41
CA VAL A 202 -13.25 -4.68 0.88
C VAL A 202 -14.37 -5.49 0.22
N LYS A 203 -14.20 -5.85 -1.04
CA LYS A 203 -15.21 -6.55 -1.83
C LYS A 203 -14.60 -7.70 -2.62
N ASP A 204 -15.41 -8.72 -2.85
CA ASP A 204 -15.05 -9.88 -3.66
C ASP A 204 -13.79 -10.61 -3.15
N THR A 205 -13.54 -10.54 -1.83
CA THR A 205 -12.35 -11.13 -1.20
C THR A 205 -12.66 -12.53 -0.72
N LYS A 206 -11.81 -13.48 -1.06
CA LYS A 206 -11.94 -14.87 -0.58
C LYS A 206 -11.37 -15.04 0.83
N ASN A 207 -10.24 -14.38 1.09
CA ASN A 207 -9.55 -14.51 2.37
C ASN A 207 -8.97 -13.18 2.84
N ILE A 208 -9.17 -12.85 4.13
CA ILE A 208 -8.51 -11.73 4.79
C ILE A 208 -7.69 -12.27 5.96
N VAL A 209 -6.42 -11.91 6.01
CA VAL A 209 -5.53 -12.20 7.13
C VAL A 209 -5.03 -10.87 7.70
N ALA A 210 -5.39 -10.59 8.95
CA ALA A 210 -4.90 -9.41 9.66
C ALA A 210 -4.07 -9.86 10.87
N LYS A 211 -2.79 -9.48 10.88
CA LYS A 211 -1.86 -9.75 11.98
C LYS A 211 -1.42 -8.43 12.61
N ALA A 212 -1.55 -8.32 13.92
CA ALA A 212 -1.06 -7.16 14.64
C ALA A 212 -0.46 -7.54 15.99
N GLU A 213 0.62 -6.86 16.38
CA GLU A 213 1.24 -7.05 17.69
C GLU A 213 0.44 -6.39 18.82
N GLN A 214 -0.24 -5.28 18.54
CA GLN A 214 -0.96 -4.49 19.54
C GLN A 214 -2.47 -4.57 19.37
N GLU A 215 -2.99 -4.29 18.17
CA GLU A 215 -4.43 -4.12 17.99
C GLU A 215 -4.87 -4.40 16.54
N VAL A 216 -5.94 -5.16 16.39
CA VAL A 216 -6.69 -5.30 15.14
C VAL A 216 -8.11 -4.80 15.38
N ILE A 217 -8.54 -3.84 14.58
CA ILE A 217 -9.90 -3.31 14.58
C ILE A 217 -10.53 -3.58 13.22
N ILE A 218 -11.61 -4.34 13.20
CA ILE A 218 -12.43 -4.54 12.02
C ILE A 218 -13.73 -3.80 12.22
N GLN A 219 -13.95 -2.76 11.45
CA GLN A 219 -15.19 -2.01 11.43
C GLN A 219 -16.02 -2.43 10.22
N GLN A 220 -17.25 -2.84 10.44
CA GLN A 220 -18.17 -3.24 9.37
C GLN A 220 -19.18 -2.14 9.12
N SER A 221 -19.18 -1.55 7.95
CA SER A 221 -20.29 -0.73 7.48
C SER A 221 -21.32 -1.59 6.73
N ILE A 222 -22.39 -1.99 7.43
CA ILE A 222 -23.76 -2.31 6.96
C ILE A 222 -23.97 -3.41 5.90
N THR A 223 -23.02 -3.91 5.14
CA THR A 223 -23.29 -4.96 4.15
C THR A 223 -22.79 -6.31 4.60
N SER A 224 -23.63 -7.35 4.40
CA SER A 224 -23.36 -8.74 4.74
C SER A 224 -21.97 -9.19 4.27
N PHE A 225 -21.10 -9.45 5.22
CA PHE A 225 -19.77 -9.96 4.99
C PHE A 225 -19.81 -11.47 5.25
N GLU A 226 -19.79 -12.28 4.20
CA GLU A 226 -19.79 -13.75 4.27
C GLU A 226 -18.41 -14.34 4.01
N GLU A 227 -17.34 -13.70 4.49
CA GLU A 227 -15.99 -14.13 4.15
C GLU A 227 -15.27 -14.76 5.32
N ASN A 228 -14.35 -15.66 5.00
CA ASN A 228 -13.46 -16.27 5.96
C ASN A 228 -12.36 -15.29 6.33
N GLY A 229 -12.12 -15.07 7.61
CA GLY A 229 -11.06 -14.18 8.09
C GLY A 229 -10.27 -14.80 9.22
N ALA A 230 -8.99 -14.50 9.27
CA ALA A 230 -8.12 -14.86 10.37
C ALA A 230 -7.52 -13.61 11.00
N LEU A 231 -7.59 -13.55 12.33
CA LEU A 231 -6.98 -12.51 13.14
C LEU A 231 -5.84 -13.13 13.93
N LEU A 232 -4.64 -12.61 13.74
CA LEU A 232 -3.44 -13.10 14.38
C LEU A 232 -2.90 -12.03 15.32
N GLY A 233 -2.65 -12.39 16.56
CA GLY A 233 -2.08 -11.52 17.57
C GLY A 233 -1.25 -12.28 18.58
N ASN A 234 -0.55 -11.59 19.47
CA ASN A 234 0.04 -12.16 20.67
C ASN A 234 -0.96 -12.13 21.83
N SER A 235 -0.60 -12.65 22.99
CA SER A 235 -1.48 -12.72 24.17
C SER A 235 -1.97 -11.36 24.68
N SER A 236 -1.31 -10.26 24.28
CA SER A 236 -1.69 -8.89 24.65
C SER A 236 -2.44 -8.13 23.55
N SER A 237 -2.63 -8.74 22.36
CA SER A 237 -3.31 -8.10 21.24
C SER A 237 -4.80 -7.92 21.52
N LYS A 238 -5.31 -6.74 21.20
CA LYS A 238 -6.74 -6.43 21.29
C LYS A 238 -7.41 -6.64 19.94
N PHE A 239 -8.50 -7.42 19.96
CA PHE A 239 -9.34 -7.62 18.79
C PHE A 239 -10.71 -7.02 19.06
N SER A 240 -11.10 -6.04 18.28
CA SER A 240 -12.42 -5.44 18.38
C SER A 240 -13.16 -5.50 17.06
N PHE A 241 -14.48 -5.72 17.16
CA PHE A 241 -15.40 -5.74 16.05
C PHE A 241 -16.54 -4.78 16.38
N ASP A 242 -16.95 -4.00 15.40
CA ASP A 242 -18.07 -3.06 15.53
C ASP A 242 -19.40 -3.79 15.73
N ASP A 243 -19.56 -4.95 15.07
CA ASP A 243 -20.72 -5.84 15.24
C ASP A 243 -20.27 -7.30 15.18
N SER A 244 -20.13 -7.91 16.36
CA SER A 244 -19.66 -9.29 16.49
C SER A 244 -20.62 -10.33 15.90
N SER A 245 -21.91 -9.99 15.68
CA SER A 245 -22.92 -10.91 15.13
C SER A 245 -22.71 -11.20 13.65
N LYS A 246 -21.99 -10.33 12.93
CA LYS A 246 -21.70 -10.44 11.50
C LYS A 246 -20.40 -11.17 11.18
N VAL A 247 -19.63 -11.55 12.20
CA VAL A 247 -18.30 -12.17 12.07
C VAL A 247 -18.39 -13.68 12.23
N LYS A 248 -19.16 -14.36 11.39
CA LYS A 248 -19.43 -15.80 11.55
C LYS A 248 -18.23 -16.70 11.24
N ASN A 249 -17.33 -16.27 10.36
CA ASN A 249 -16.26 -17.12 9.82
C ASN A 249 -14.84 -16.63 10.16
N TRP A 250 -14.70 -15.82 11.22
CA TRP A 250 -13.40 -15.31 11.61
C TRP A 250 -12.78 -16.15 12.71
N THR A 251 -11.59 -16.69 12.44
CA THR A 251 -10.82 -17.45 13.43
C THR A 251 -9.81 -16.52 14.11
N LYS A 252 -9.82 -16.51 15.46
CA LYS A 252 -8.86 -15.76 16.27
C LYS A 252 -7.74 -16.69 16.71
N TYR A 253 -6.51 -16.31 16.45
CA TYR A 253 -5.32 -17.04 16.90
C TYR A 253 -4.62 -16.24 17.98
N GLY A 254 -4.52 -16.80 19.18
CA GLY A 254 -4.05 -16.10 20.40
C GLY A 254 -2.54 -16.01 20.58
N SER A 255 -1.73 -16.63 19.74
CA SER A 255 -0.28 -16.58 19.87
C SER A 255 0.42 -16.66 18.52
N ILE A 256 1.24 -15.65 18.24
CA ILE A 256 2.16 -15.65 17.09
C ILE A 256 3.40 -16.53 17.36
N ALA A 257 3.55 -17.00 18.61
CA ALA A 257 4.72 -17.78 19.02
C ALA A 257 4.79 -19.16 18.33
N ASP A 258 3.73 -19.61 17.70
CA ASP A 258 3.76 -20.86 16.95
C ASP A 258 4.04 -20.58 15.46
N ALA A 259 5.33 -20.57 15.14
CA ALA A 259 5.81 -20.47 13.76
C ALA A 259 5.21 -21.54 12.83
N THR A 260 4.76 -22.66 13.39
CA THR A 260 4.16 -23.79 12.66
C THR A 260 2.76 -23.43 12.15
N GLU A 261 1.95 -22.71 12.93
CA GLU A 261 0.64 -22.25 12.48
C GLU A 261 0.75 -21.10 11.47
N TRP A 262 1.72 -20.21 11.66
CA TRP A 262 2.02 -19.17 10.70
C TRP A 262 2.44 -19.75 9.34
N ASN A 263 3.28 -20.76 9.34
CA ASN A 263 3.70 -21.44 8.11
C ASN A 263 2.54 -22.17 7.43
N LYS A 264 1.62 -22.79 8.17
CA LYS A 264 0.38 -23.36 7.60
C LYS A 264 -0.50 -22.30 6.96
N PHE A 265 -0.54 -21.10 7.51
CA PHE A 265 -1.24 -19.97 6.91
C PHE A 265 -0.50 -19.39 5.70
N ALA A 266 0.81 -19.29 5.75
CA ALA A 266 1.63 -18.90 4.60
C ALA A 266 1.46 -19.91 3.46
N ASP A 267 1.50 -21.20 3.75
CA ASP A 267 1.25 -22.29 2.79
C ASP A 267 -0.17 -22.26 2.23
N PHE A 268 -1.17 -21.93 3.04
CA PHE A 268 -2.55 -21.72 2.59
C PHE A 268 -2.69 -20.51 1.65
N LEU A 269 -1.88 -19.47 1.84
CA LEU A 269 -1.86 -18.28 1.00
C LEU A 269 -0.98 -18.46 -0.26
N GLU A 270 -0.03 -19.38 -0.22
CA GLU A 270 0.86 -19.72 -1.36
C GLU A 270 0.32 -20.86 -2.23
N CYS A 271 -0.54 -21.69 -1.67
CA CYS A 271 -1.12 -22.84 -2.37
C CYS A 271 -2.50 -22.50 -2.94
N LYS A 272 -2.56 -21.88 -4.11
CA LYS A 272 -3.40 -22.36 -5.23
C LYS A 272 -3.51 -21.33 -6.31
#